data_c7d9833ef4f5e4efcb2ea01f440f6a1a
#
_entry.id   c7d9833ef4f5e4efcb2ea01f440f6a1a
#
_cell.length_a   1.000
_cell.length_b   1.000
_cell.length_c   1.000
_cell.angle_alpha   90.00
_cell.angle_beta   90.00
_cell.angle_gamma   90.00
#
_symmetry.space_group_name_H-M   'P 1'
#
loop_
_entity.id
_entity.type
_entity.pdbx_description
1 polymer ?
#
loop_
_entity_poly.entity_id
_entity_poly.type
_entity_poly.pdbx_seq_one_letter_code
_entity_poly.pdbx_strand_id
1 'polypeptide(L)'
;MKKNIVLALALCALLSSCEEFTPVFTSKYPEPSRNEDVSGSQVVKPGDITVTHTIQELSKLYTQGHPMEIEDDIVIAGRVISTDKPGNFYNQIYIQDATGGIEIKLGKNSLYNEYKLGQKVYVVCGPGNRTGGLSIGSYGYKSGNYGGNGMTQLGAAFAQGTYGTAYETSYIRSDRVIKDHIYVESPLDAEPQTPVVLTEKDLPAKDATLSTCHYLGRLVTLKGLKYANQAFALLYLSSDESNKNSQNRVFLSDQTWGIDSWAMSKANFLTHLQRGDWDAAMIGNANDQTYGSVGSVDLKYLMQADEPFYQNVMELKDPAFCRSVYFWVYGVYPEKEEDQSLVEERMKPENLVKMWPRYCLAQNANGYAVSQYFTLGSTTIQLRTSGFAKFADSKIPASVLNGSKSVSLTGILTLYQGNIQFIVNSLDDIVVE
;
A
#
# COMPACT_ATOMS: atom_id res chain seq x y z
N MET A 1 -5.32 65.95 35.25
CA MET A 1 -4.78 64.80 35.89
C MET A 1 -5.82 63.70 36.25
N LYS A 2 -7.01 64.05 36.76
CA LYS A 2 -8.02 63.02 37.17
C LYS A 2 -8.62 62.19 36.00
N LYS A 3 -8.74 62.74 34.79
CA LYS A 3 -9.29 62.02 33.61
C LYS A 3 -8.35 60.93 33.06
N ASN A 4 -7.04 61.14 33.15
CA ASN A 4 -6.07 60.17 32.63
C ASN A 4 -5.87 58.98 33.58
N ILE A 5 -6.12 59.14 34.89
CA ILE A 5 -6.07 58.05 35.88
C ILE A 5 -7.26 57.10 35.71
N VAL A 6 -8.44 57.65 35.41
CA VAL A 6 -9.63 56.80 35.18
C VAL A 6 -9.50 56.00 33.89
N LEU A 7 -8.88 56.56 32.85
CA LEU A 7 -8.63 55.84 31.58
C LEU A 7 -7.56 54.71 31.76
N ALA A 8 -6.53 54.97 32.57
CA ALA A 8 -5.51 53.95 32.88
C ALA A 8 -6.06 52.81 33.73
N LEU A 9 -6.93 53.09 34.70
CA LEU A 9 -7.61 52.08 35.51
C LEU A 9 -8.63 51.27 34.70
N ALA A 10 -9.33 51.90 33.74
CA ALA A 10 -10.22 51.15 32.83
C ALA A 10 -9.46 50.26 31.85
N LEU A 11 -8.26 50.66 31.42
CA LEU A 11 -7.40 49.83 30.55
C LEU A 11 -6.79 48.66 31.33
N CYS A 12 -6.42 48.85 32.60
CA CYS A 12 -5.95 47.76 33.47
C CYS A 12 -7.05 46.74 33.80
N ALA A 13 -8.30 47.20 33.96
CA ALA A 13 -9.45 46.32 34.20
C ALA A 13 -9.81 45.47 32.95
N LEU A 14 -9.50 45.96 31.74
CA LEU A 14 -9.69 45.20 30.48
C LEU A 14 -8.56 44.16 30.25
N LEU A 15 -7.41 44.33 30.89
CA LEU A 15 -6.29 43.37 30.79
C LEU A 15 -6.35 42.28 31.87
N SER A 16 -7.16 42.41 32.90
CA SER A 16 -7.33 41.39 33.95
C SER A 16 -8.48 40.42 33.67
N SER A 17 -9.18 40.54 32.56
CA SER A 17 -10.23 39.62 32.14
C SER A 17 -9.74 38.51 31.19
N CYS A 18 -8.45 38.24 31.13
CA CYS A 18 -7.96 36.96 30.68
C CYS A 18 -8.08 35.96 31.85
N GLU A 19 -9.29 35.70 32.30
CA GLU A 19 -9.54 34.39 32.93
C GLU A 19 -9.09 33.34 31.91
N GLU A 20 -8.19 32.47 32.33
CA GLU A 20 -7.87 31.31 31.54
C GLU A 20 -9.20 30.66 31.15
N PHE A 21 -9.50 30.64 29.87
CA PHE A 21 -10.63 29.91 29.33
C PHE A 21 -10.36 28.44 29.62
N THR A 22 -10.77 27.95 30.74
CA THR A 22 -10.83 26.52 31.03
C THR A 22 -11.99 25.99 30.21
N PRO A 23 -11.73 25.22 29.17
CA PRO A 23 -12.80 24.60 28.40
C PRO A 23 -13.63 23.75 29.38
N VAL A 24 -14.94 23.96 29.39
CA VAL A 24 -15.91 23.26 30.24
C VAL A 24 -16.01 21.76 29.86
N PHE A 25 -15.25 21.32 28.88
CA PHE A 25 -15.22 19.93 28.43
C PHE A 25 -14.25 19.13 29.29
N THR A 26 -14.77 18.24 30.11
CA THR A 26 -13.96 17.17 30.70
C THR A 26 -13.57 16.25 29.57
N SER A 27 -12.27 16.18 29.27
CA SER A 27 -11.76 15.26 28.29
C SER A 27 -12.03 13.82 28.73
N LYS A 28 -12.66 13.04 27.87
CA LYS A 28 -12.96 11.62 28.12
C LYS A 28 -11.69 10.76 28.11
N TYR A 29 -10.73 11.17 27.31
CA TYR A 29 -9.43 10.52 27.16
C TYR A 29 -8.31 11.48 27.58
N PRO A 30 -7.10 10.98 27.88
CA PRO A 30 -5.96 11.81 28.25
C PRO A 30 -5.70 12.92 27.22
N GLU A 31 -5.55 14.15 27.72
CA GLU A 31 -5.15 15.28 26.88
C GLU A 31 -3.64 15.27 26.63
N PRO A 32 -3.17 15.67 25.43
CA PRO A 32 -1.75 15.77 25.15
C PRO A 32 -1.09 16.74 26.11
N SER A 33 0.05 16.35 26.68
CA SER A 33 0.85 17.29 27.47
C SER A 33 1.36 18.40 26.55
N ARG A 34 1.14 19.67 26.95
CA ARG A 34 1.53 20.85 26.16
C ARG A 34 3.05 21.01 25.98
N ASN A 35 3.84 20.27 26.75
CA ASN A 35 5.29 20.44 26.84
C ASN A 35 6.10 19.33 26.15
N GLU A 36 5.43 18.33 25.61
CA GLU A 36 6.12 17.30 24.84
C GLU A 36 5.98 17.66 23.34
N ASP A 37 7.10 18.03 22.77
CA ASP A 37 7.26 18.25 21.32
C ASP A 37 7.16 16.89 20.60
N VAL A 38 6.00 16.24 20.79
CA VAL A 38 5.76 14.93 20.23
C VAL A 38 5.20 15.13 18.84
N SER A 39 6.05 15.04 17.87
CA SER A 39 5.70 14.89 16.47
C SER A 39 5.03 13.53 16.24
N GLY A 40 4.03 13.14 17.03
CA GLY A 40 3.48 11.80 16.95
C GLY A 40 2.24 11.56 17.80
N SER A 41 1.91 10.29 17.99
CA SER A 41 0.82 9.83 18.85
C SER A 41 1.04 10.19 20.30
N GLN A 42 -0.04 10.39 20.99
CA GLN A 42 0.00 10.68 22.43
C GLN A 42 0.52 9.47 23.23
N VAL A 43 1.38 9.75 24.20
CA VAL A 43 1.91 8.74 25.10
C VAL A 43 1.04 8.68 26.36
N VAL A 44 0.59 7.49 26.71
CA VAL A 44 -0.23 7.23 27.91
C VAL A 44 0.44 6.18 28.80
N LYS A 45 0.07 6.17 30.07
CA LYS A 45 0.52 5.13 31.01
C LYS A 45 -0.41 3.91 30.96
N PRO A 46 0.07 2.73 31.33
CA PRO A 46 -0.78 1.58 31.54
C PRO A 46 -1.95 1.90 32.45
N GLY A 47 -3.17 1.66 31.99
CA GLY A 47 -4.41 1.90 32.76
C GLY A 47 -5.06 3.27 32.54
N ASP A 48 -4.40 4.22 31.84
CA ASP A 48 -5.01 5.53 31.55
C ASP A 48 -6.17 5.39 30.54
N ILE A 49 -6.15 4.34 29.71
CA ILE A 49 -7.20 4.04 28.73
C ILE A 49 -7.73 2.64 28.96
N THR A 50 -9.04 2.52 29.09
CA THR A 50 -9.73 1.24 29.26
C THR A 50 -10.08 0.64 27.91
N VAL A 51 -9.60 -0.56 27.62
CA VAL A 51 -9.98 -1.35 26.44
C VAL A 51 -11.37 -1.92 26.65
N THR A 52 -12.26 -1.72 25.72
CA THR A 52 -13.65 -2.18 25.77
C THR A 52 -13.92 -3.39 24.88
N HIS A 53 -13.19 -3.51 23.77
CA HIS A 53 -13.40 -4.55 22.76
C HIS A 53 -12.08 -5.14 22.30
N THR A 54 -12.12 -6.41 21.91
CA THR A 54 -11.05 -7.05 21.14
C THR A 54 -11.14 -6.65 19.67
N ILE A 55 -10.06 -6.89 18.92
CA ILE A 55 -10.05 -6.64 17.47
C ILE A 55 -11.14 -7.47 16.76
N GLN A 56 -11.35 -8.73 17.20
CA GLN A 56 -12.40 -9.57 16.62
C GLN A 56 -13.81 -9.04 16.91
N GLU A 57 -14.07 -8.56 18.13
CA GLU A 57 -15.37 -7.98 18.50
C GLU A 57 -15.66 -6.71 17.71
N LEU A 58 -14.67 -5.83 17.56
CA LEU A 58 -14.79 -4.67 16.68
C LEU A 58 -15.12 -5.09 15.24
N SER A 59 -14.40 -6.09 14.71
CA SER A 59 -14.60 -6.54 13.32
C SER A 59 -16.01 -7.14 13.07
N LYS A 60 -16.67 -7.65 14.10
CA LYS A 60 -18.06 -8.15 14.00
C LYS A 60 -19.11 -7.06 13.78
N LEU A 61 -18.79 -5.82 14.08
CA LEU A 61 -19.69 -4.68 13.82
C LEU A 61 -19.79 -4.36 12.34
N TYR A 62 -18.76 -4.71 11.58
CA TYR A 62 -18.74 -4.45 10.15
C TYR A 62 -19.58 -5.48 9.37
N THR A 63 -20.44 -4.98 8.50
CA THR A 63 -21.13 -5.78 7.49
C THR A 63 -20.56 -5.47 6.12
N GLN A 64 -20.21 -6.49 5.37
CA GLN A 64 -19.58 -6.35 4.06
C GLN A 64 -20.38 -5.41 3.14
N GLY A 65 -19.66 -4.45 2.54
CA GLY A 65 -20.25 -3.45 1.66
C GLY A 65 -20.96 -2.31 2.37
N HIS A 66 -20.95 -2.30 3.71
CA HIS A 66 -21.59 -1.28 4.54
C HIS A 66 -20.58 -0.68 5.52
N PRO A 67 -19.63 0.15 5.03
CA PRO A 67 -18.71 0.86 5.92
C PRO A 67 -19.50 1.82 6.81
N MET A 68 -19.08 1.94 8.05
CA MET A 68 -19.78 2.77 9.02
C MET A 68 -18.78 3.55 9.89
N GLU A 69 -19.19 4.72 10.34
CA GLU A 69 -18.54 5.44 11.43
C GLU A 69 -18.92 4.76 12.75
N ILE A 70 -17.94 4.60 13.64
CA ILE A 70 -18.15 3.99 14.96
C ILE A 70 -18.64 5.09 15.92
N GLU A 71 -19.90 5.01 16.30
CA GLU A 71 -20.55 5.99 17.19
C GLU A 71 -20.45 5.61 18.67
N ASP A 72 -20.30 4.32 18.96
CA ASP A 72 -20.18 3.79 20.31
C ASP A 72 -18.78 3.99 20.92
N ASP A 73 -18.72 4.01 22.25
CA ASP A 73 -17.49 4.14 23.01
C ASP A 73 -16.60 2.89 22.93
N ILE A 74 -16.05 2.64 21.77
CA ILE A 74 -15.22 1.47 21.49
C ILE A 74 -13.75 1.84 21.51
N VAL A 75 -13.00 1.12 22.33
CA VAL A 75 -11.54 1.19 22.41
C VAL A 75 -10.98 -0.21 22.26
N ILE A 76 -10.06 -0.37 21.32
CA ILE A 76 -9.25 -1.59 21.17
C ILE A 76 -7.79 -1.31 21.55
N ALA A 77 -7.04 -2.37 21.82
CA ALA A 77 -5.59 -2.28 21.96
C ALA A 77 -4.92 -3.44 21.23
N GLY A 78 -3.72 -3.20 20.75
CA GLY A 78 -2.91 -4.23 20.09
C GLY A 78 -1.44 -3.86 20.08
N ARG A 79 -0.59 -4.81 19.70
CA ARG A 79 0.83 -4.57 19.50
C ARG A 79 1.11 -4.35 18.02
N VAL A 80 1.93 -3.35 17.71
CA VAL A 80 2.36 -3.02 16.35
C VAL A 80 3.18 -4.16 15.78
N ILE A 81 2.82 -4.62 14.58
CA ILE A 81 3.46 -5.74 13.89
C ILE A 81 3.98 -5.39 12.49
N SER A 82 3.79 -4.15 12.05
CA SER A 82 4.29 -3.66 10.77
C SER A 82 5.22 -2.47 10.95
N THR A 83 6.13 -2.28 10.00
CA THR A 83 6.98 -1.09 9.92
C THR A 83 7.13 -0.64 8.47
N ASP A 84 7.03 0.67 8.24
CA ASP A 84 7.24 1.28 6.94
C ASP A 84 8.72 1.62 6.68
N LYS A 85 9.63 1.33 7.64
CA LYS A 85 11.06 1.65 7.52
C LYS A 85 11.74 1.01 6.29
N PRO A 86 11.45 -0.26 5.93
CA PRO A 86 11.96 -0.88 4.71
C PRO A 86 11.17 -0.49 3.45
N GLY A 87 10.01 0.18 3.55
CA GLY A 87 9.23 0.68 2.43
C GLY A 87 8.25 -0.32 1.80
N ASN A 88 8.00 -1.46 2.45
CA ASN A 88 6.99 -2.40 1.98
C ASN A 88 5.56 -2.04 2.44
N PHE A 89 5.44 -1.34 3.56
CA PHE A 89 4.20 -0.72 4.04
C PHE A 89 4.21 0.77 3.71
N TYR A 90 3.02 1.35 3.52
CA TYR A 90 2.89 2.75 3.18
C TYR A 90 1.65 3.36 3.81
N ASN A 91 1.84 4.39 4.64
CA ASN A 91 0.77 5.17 5.28
C ASN A 91 -0.19 4.33 6.14
N GLN A 92 0.27 3.24 6.70
CA GLN A 92 -0.56 2.34 7.50
C GLN A 92 0.29 1.59 8.54
N ILE A 93 -0.36 1.19 9.63
CA ILE A 93 0.19 0.25 10.59
C ILE A 93 -0.76 -0.93 10.74
N TYR A 94 -0.21 -2.08 11.11
CA TYR A 94 -0.97 -3.23 11.57
C TYR A 94 -0.73 -3.43 13.05
N ILE A 95 -1.81 -3.63 13.78
CA ILE A 95 -1.76 -4.04 15.19
C ILE A 95 -2.45 -5.39 15.36
N GLN A 96 -2.02 -6.16 16.36
CA GLN A 96 -2.62 -7.45 16.70
C GLN A 96 -2.91 -7.56 18.19
N ASP A 97 -3.95 -8.31 18.48
CA ASP A 97 -4.21 -8.88 19.81
C ASP A 97 -4.28 -10.43 19.73
N ALA A 98 -4.78 -11.09 20.76
CA ALA A 98 -4.93 -12.54 20.76
C ALA A 98 -6.04 -13.02 19.80
N THR A 99 -6.97 -12.16 19.39
CA THR A 99 -8.16 -12.49 18.62
C THR A 99 -8.04 -12.23 17.12
N GLY A 100 -7.05 -11.43 16.72
CA GLY A 100 -6.83 -11.11 15.31
C GLY A 100 -5.89 -9.92 15.12
N GLY A 101 -5.79 -9.46 13.87
CA GLY A 101 -5.08 -8.25 13.52
C GLY A 101 -5.96 -7.30 12.70
N ILE A 102 -5.61 -6.02 12.71
CA ILE A 102 -6.33 -4.97 11.97
C ILE A 102 -5.35 -3.95 11.38
N GLU A 103 -5.67 -3.49 10.19
CA GLU A 103 -4.98 -2.39 9.54
C GLU A 103 -5.56 -1.05 9.99
N ILE A 104 -4.68 -0.08 10.27
CA ILE A 104 -5.05 1.30 10.56
C ILE A 104 -4.42 2.18 9.51
N LYS A 105 -5.25 2.88 8.74
CA LYS A 105 -4.83 3.74 7.63
C LYS A 105 -4.47 5.13 8.13
N LEU A 106 -3.18 5.33 8.38
CA LEU A 106 -2.62 6.61 8.83
C LEU A 106 -1.98 7.31 7.64
N GLY A 107 -2.51 8.45 7.21
CA GLY A 107 -2.04 9.17 6.04
C GLY A 107 -0.70 9.90 6.22
N LYS A 108 0.25 9.28 6.89
CA LYS A 108 1.59 9.81 7.22
C LYS A 108 2.68 8.86 6.77
N ASN A 109 3.84 9.43 6.45
CA ASN A 109 5.07 8.69 6.15
C ASN A 109 5.94 8.55 7.39
N SER A 110 6.88 7.61 7.36
CA SER A 110 7.86 7.38 8.41
C SER A 110 7.23 7.04 9.76
N LEU A 111 6.14 6.28 9.72
CA LEU A 111 5.40 5.83 10.90
C LEU A 111 6.26 5.03 11.88
N TYR A 112 7.34 4.40 11.39
CA TYR A 112 8.32 3.69 12.24
C TYR A 112 8.99 4.55 13.30
N ASN A 113 8.96 5.88 13.17
CA ASN A 113 9.46 6.79 14.21
C ASN A 113 8.48 6.91 15.37
N GLU A 114 7.19 6.79 15.09
CA GLU A 114 6.11 6.97 16.06
C GLU A 114 5.60 5.62 16.63
N TYR A 115 5.58 4.58 15.78
CA TYR A 115 5.04 3.26 16.09
C TYR A 115 6.10 2.19 15.88
N LYS A 116 6.74 1.76 16.97
CA LYS A 116 7.80 0.74 16.92
C LYS A 116 7.20 -0.66 16.92
N LEU A 117 7.86 -1.59 16.23
CA LEU A 117 7.46 -3.01 16.29
C LEU A 117 7.39 -3.51 17.74
N GLY A 118 6.30 -4.17 18.09
CA GLY A 118 6.04 -4.69 19.43
C GLY A 118 5.44 -3.68 20.41
N GLN A 119 5.40 -2.40 20.08
CA GLN A 119 4.84 -1.36 20.92
C GLN A 119 3.33 -1.54 21.07
N LYS A 120 2.82 -1.35 22.29
CA LYS A 120 1.38 -1.41 22.54
C LYS A 120 0.72 -0.07 22.18
N VAL A 121 -0.36 -0.17 21.44
CA VAL A 121 -1.15 0.97 20.96
C VAL A 121 -2.60 0.77 21.37
N TYR A 122 -3.23 1.84 21.83
CA TYR A 122 -4.67 1.93 22.04
C TYR A 122 -5.29 2.72 20.88
N VAL A 123 -6.44 2.27 20.41
CA VAL A 123 -7.20 2.95 19.36
C VAL A 123 -8.59 3.23 19.89
N VAL A 124 -8.89 4.51 20.08
CA VAL A 124 -10.24 5.01 20.35
C VAL A 124 -10.99 4.99 19.04
N CYS A 125 -11.79 3.97 18.82
CA CYS A 125 -12.52 3.77 17.55
C CYS A 125 -13.76 4.64 17.48
N GLY A 126 -14.48 4.82 18.60
CA GLY A 126 -15.61 5.71 18.73
C GLY A 126 -15.20 7.20 18.77
N PRO A 127 -16.13 8.10 19.13
CA PRO A 127 -15.83 9.52 19.21
C PRO A 127 -14.69 9.81 20.18
N GLY A 128 -13.70 10.56 19.69
CA GLY A 128 -12.61 11.08 20.49
C GLY A 128 -13.03 12.28 21.36
N ASN A 129 -12.07 12.98 21.93
CA ASN A 129 -12.34 14.16 22.75
C ASN A 129 -12.88 15.34 21.90
N ARG A 130 -12.47 15.42 20.63
CA ARG A 130 -12.70 16.58 19.75
C ARG A 130 -13.12 16.21 18.33
N THR A 131 -13.21 14.92 18.03
CA THR A 131 -13.49 14.38 16.71
C THR A 131 -14.57 13.30 16.78
N GLY A 132 -15.26 13.05 15.67
CA GLY A 132 -16.17 11.91 15.53
C GLY A 132 -15.42 10.58 15.54
N GLY A 133 -16.14 9.48 15.41
CA GLY A 133 -15.56 8.15 15.40
C GLY A 133 -14.74 7.86 14.13
N LEU A 134 -13.89 6.85 14.19
CA LEU A 134 -13.22 6.29 13.03
C LEU A 134 -14.20 5.47 12.20
N SER A 135 -13.91 5.35 10.91
CA SER A 135 -14.69 4.47 10.04
C SER A 135 -14.06 3.08 10.00
N ILE A 136 -14.92 2.06 10.10
CA ILE A 136 -14.57 0.67 9.85
C ILE A 136 -15.10 0.24 8.48
N GLY A 137 -14.27 -0.48 7.74
CA GLY A 137 -14.61 -1.00 6.42
C GLY A 137 -13.81 -2.25 6.10
N SER A 138 -13.97 -2.77 4.88
CA SER A 138 -13.24 -3.94 4.44
C SER A 138 -11.80 -3.62 4.09
N TYR A 139 -10.93 -4.56 4.40
CA TYR A 139 -9.54 -4.54 3.95
C TYR A 139 -9.45 -4.61 2.43
N GLY A 140 -8.74 -3.66 1.82
CA GLY A 140 -8.54 -3.61 0.38
C GLY A 140 -9.75 -3.10 -0.38
N TYR A 141 -10.31 -3.92 -1.24
CA TYR A 141 -11.44 -3.57 -2.09
C TYR A 141 -12.79 -3.89 -1.47
N LYS A 142 -13.78 -3.03 -1.75
CA LYS A 142 -15.19 -3.41 -1.64
C LYS A 142 -15.48 -4.56 -2.62
N SER A 143 -15.56 -5.78 -2.12
CA SER A 143 -15.71 -6.96 -2.95
C SER A 143 -17.07 -7.61 -2.76
N GLY A 144 -18.04 -7.18 -3.53
CA GLY A 144 -19.36 -7.82 -3.54
C GLY A 144 -19.38 -9.28 -4.02
N ASN A 145 -18.32 -9.76 -4.67
CA ASN A 145 -18.32 -11.03 -5.39
C ASN A 145 -17.47 -12.15 -4.77
N TYR A 146 -16.68 -11.87 -3.71
CA TYR A 146 -15.70 -12.84 -3.23
C TYR A 146 -16.00 -13.39 -1.84
N GLY A 147 -17.22 -13.22 -1.34
CA GLY A 147 -17.63 -13.70 -0.02
C GLY A 147 -16.75 -13.13 1.10
N GLY A 148 -17.21 -12.19 1.85
CA GLY A 148 -16.61 -11.57 3.03
C GLY A 148 -15.13 -11.23 2.91
N ASN A 149 -14.77 -10.00 3.12
CA ASN A 149 -13.37 -9.69 3.41
C ASN A 149 -13.08 -10.18 4.82
N GLY A 150 -12.17 -11.13 4.93
CA GLY A 150 -11.81 -11.73 6.21
C GLY A 150 -11.24 -10.73 7.21
N MET A 151 -10.72 -9.61 6.72
CA MET A 151 -10.15 -8.53 7.52
C MET A 151 -10.94 -7.24 7.37
N THR A 152 -10.97 -6.50 8.46
CA THR A 152 -11.41 -5.12 8.49
C THR A 152 -10.23 -4.16 8.60
N GLN A 153 -10.46 -2.91 8.26
CA GLN A 153 -9.52 -1.82 8.43
C GLN A 153 -10.20 -0.61 9.07
N LEU A 154 -9.43 0.16 9.83
CA LEU A 154 -9.84 1.44 10.36
C LEU A 154 -9.24 2.58 9.54
N GLY A 155 -10.01 3.64 9.37
CA GLY A 155 -9.59 4.83 8.66
C GLY A 155 -10.54 5.99 8.84
N ALA A 156 -10.44 6.98 7.98
CA ALA A 156 -11.43 8.04 7.84
C ALA A 156 -12.58 7.57 6.93
N ALA A 157 -13.74 8.16 7.08
CA ALA A 157 -14.85 7.96 6.17
C ALA A 157 -14.44 8.33 4.74
N PHE A 158 -14.86 7.53 3.77
CA PHE A 158 -14.69 7.87 2.37
C PHE A 158 -15.74 8.91 1.98
N ALA A 159 -15.33 10.05 1.43
CA ALA A 159 -16.26 11.04 0.95
C ALA A 159 -17.12 10.43 -0.17
N GLN A 160 -18.43 10.36 0.04
CA GLN A 160 -19.37 9.83 -0.95
C GLN A 160 -19.19 10.58 -2.28
N GLY A 161 -18.98 9.84 -3.34
CA GLY A 161 -18.93 10.37 -4.72
C GLY A 161 -17.55 10.63 -5.30
N THR A 162 -16.45 10.50 -4.55
CA THR A 162 -15.12 10.84 -5.07
C THR A 162 -14.45 9.72 -5.88
N TYR A 163 -14.71 8.45 -5.56
CA TYR A 163 -14.30 7.27 -6.34
C TYR A 163 -15.32 6.15 -6.10
N GLY A 164 -16.48 6.33 -6.55
CA GLY A 164 -17.67 5.49 -6.40
C GLY A 164 -17.44 4.02 -6.24
N THR A 165 -16.51 3.56 -5.30
CA THR A 165 -16.81 2.19 -5.03
C THR A 165 -15.75 1.19 -4.64
N ALA A 166 -14.47 1.40 -4.97
CA ALA A 166 -13.48 0.33 -4.76
C ALA A 166 -13.04 0.22 -3.30
N TYR A 167 -12.99 1.35 -2.57
CA TYR A 167 -12.50 1.41 -1.20
C TYR A 167 -13.59 1.92 -0.26
N GLU A 168 -13.65 1.35 0.94
CA GLU A 168 -14.66 1.70 1.95
C GLU A 168 -14.15 2.67 3.00
N THR A 169 -12.84 2.72 3.21
CA THR A 169 -12.20 3.64 4.14
C THR A 169 -11.07 4.40 3.47
N SER A 170 -10.81 5.62 3.91
CA SER A 170 -9.72 6.47 3.47
C SER A 170 -8.64 6.62 4.56
N TYR A 171 -7.52 7.27 4.21
CA TYR A 171 -6.46 7.56 5.16
C TYR A 171 -6.83 8.69 6.12
N ILE A 172 -6.52 8.53 7.40
CA ILE A 172 -6.59 9.58 8.41
C ILE A 172 -5.42 10.53 8.15
N ARG A 173 -5.68 11.68 7.53
CA ARG A 173 -4.63 12.64 7.14
C ARG A 173 -4.44 13.78 8.15
N SER A 174 -5.39 13.96 9.06
CA SER A 174 -5.35 15.01 10.07
C SER A 174 -4.58 14.54 11.31
N ASP A 175 -3.50 15.21 11.65
CA ASP A 175 -2.75 14.96 12.89
C ASP A 175 -3.63 15.11 14.13
N ARG A 176 -4.59 16.03 14.09
CA ARG A 176 -5.56 16.21 15.18
C ARG A 176 -6.39 14.96 15.39
N VAL A 177 -6.89 14.35 14.31
CA VAL A 177 -7.66 13.10 14.40
C VAL A 177 -6.76 11.97 14.87
N ILE A 178 -5.54 11.83 14.33
CA ILE A 178 -4.60 10.79 14.76
C ILE A 178 -4.33 10.91 16.27
N LYS A 179 -4.03 12.13 16.76
CA LYS A 179 -3.77 12.37 18.17
C LYS A 179 -4.97 12.14 19.09
N ASP A 180 -6.18 12.28 18.56
CA ASP A 180 -7.41 12.08 19.32
C ASP A 180 -7.84 10.60 19.39
N HIS A 181 -7.30 9.76 18.52
CA HIS A 181 -7.69 8.36 18.40
C HIS A 181 -6.57 7.35 18.67
N ILE A 182 -5.29 7.71 18.44
CA ILE A 182 -4.18 6.75 18.54
C ILE A 182 -3.26 7.12 19.69
N TYR A 183 -3.12 6.22 20.65
CA TYR A 183 -2.30 6.41 21.85
C TYR A 183 -1.28 5.30 21.97
N VAL A 184 -0.08 5.64 22.40
CA VAL A 184 1.04 4.71 22.57
C VAL A 184 1.29 4.51 24.07
N GLU A 185 1.37 3.27 24.54
CA GLU A 185 1.62 2.96 25.94
C GLU A 185 3.10 3.18 26.31
N SER A 186 3.33 3.84 27.47
CA SER A 186 4.67 3.95 28.08
C SER A 186 4.92 2.83 29.11
N PRO A 187 6.17 2.41 29.33
CA PRO A 187 7.37 2.83 28.64
C PRO A 187 7.33 2.48 27.15
N LEU A 188 8.04 3.27 26.33
CA LEU A 188 8.08 3.05 24.88
C LEU A 188 8.92 1.83 24.47
N ASP A 189 9.23 0.97 25.42
CA ASP A 189 9.97 -0.27 25.19
C ASP A 189 9.07 -1.27 24.46
N ALA A 190 9.44 -1.56 23.24
CA ALA A 190 8.74 -2.50 22.41
C ALA A 190 9.08 -3.94 22.79
N GLU A 191 8.07 -4.74 23.09
CA GLU A 191 8.25 -6.19 23.27
C GLU A 191 8.22 -6.88 21.93
N PRO A 192 9.30 -7.57 21.50
CA PRO A 192 9.29 -8.35 20.27
C PRO A 192 8.13 -9.33 20.25
N GLN A 193 7.35 -9.31 19.19
CA GLN A 193 6.24 -10.25 19.01
C GLN A 193 6.76 -11.56 18.44
N THR A 194 6.49 -12.67 19.12
CA THR A 194 6.82 -14.00 18.60
C THR A 194 5.75 -14.41 17.60
N PRO A 195 6.11 -14.60 16.31
CA PRO A 195 5.16 -15.04 15.32
C PRO A 195 4.69 -16.47 15.57
N VAL A 196 3.42 -16.75 15.32
CA VAL A 196 2.87 -18.10 15.40
C VAL A 196 3.26 -18.85 14.14
N VAL A 197 3.82 -20.04 14.30
CA VAL A 197 4.12 -20.92 13.13
C VAL A 197 2.84 -21.63 12.71
N LEU A 198 2.42 -21.43 11.47
CA LEU A 198 1.22 -22.02 10.90
C LEU A 198 1.57 -23.20 9.98
N THR A 199 0.63 -24.13 9.90
CA THR A 199 0.59 -25.20 8.91
C THR A 199 -0.51 -24.93 7.88
N GLU A 200 -0.57 -25.74 6.82
CA GLU A 200 -1.60 -25.60 5.78
C GLU A 200 -3.04 -25.58 6.35
N LYS A 201 -3.31 -26.39 7.39
CA LYS A 201 -4.66 -26.46 7.98
C LYS A 201 -5.08 -25.18 8.74
N ASP A 202 -4.12 -24.35 9.12
CA ASP A 202 -4.37 -23.11 9.86
C ASP A 202 -4.63 -21.92 8.92
N LEU A 203 -4.46 -22.13 7.60
CA LEU A 203 -4.64 -21.09 6.60
C LEU A 203 -6.11 -20.75 6.40
N PRO A 204 -6.45 -19.46 6.13
CA PRO A 204 -7.83 -19.05 5.95
C PRO A 204 -8.47 -19.64 4.70
N ALA A 205 -9.73 -20.03 4.79
CA ALA A 205 -10.56 -20.28 3.64
C ALA A 205 -10.83 -18.97 2.88
N LYS A 206 -11.27 -19.08 1.63
CA LYS A 206 -11.52 -17.93 0.73
C LYS A 206 -12.48 -16.89 1.33
N ASP A 207 -13.44 -17.33 2.11
CA ASP A 207 -14.48 -16.53 2.76
C ASP A 207 -14.28 -16.38 4.27
N ALA A 208 -13.05 -16.69 4.76
CA ALA A 208 -12.75 -16.61 6.17
C ALA A 208 -12.92 -15.18 6.71
N THR A 209 -13.34 -15.10 7.95
CA THR A 209 -13.41 -13.87 8.76
C THR A 209 -12.54 -14.03 10.01
N LEU A 210 -12.33 -12.97 10.77
CA LEU A 210 -11.63 -13.08 12.06
C LEU A 210 -12.32 -14.05 13.04
N SER A 211 -13.62 -14.29 12.87
CA SER A 211 -14.36 -15.27 13.69
C SER A 211 -14.06 -16.72 13.30
N THR A 212 -13.68 -16.98 12.06
CA THR A 212 -13.36 -18.33 11.56
C THR A 212 -11.86 -18.58 11.43
N CYS A 213 -11.05 -17.52 11.31
CA CYS A 213 -9.59 -17.58 11.30
C CYS A 213 -8.98 -16.39 12.04
N HIS A 214 -8.66 -16.57 13.31
CA HIS A 214 -8.09 -15.53 14.17
C HIS A 214 -6.61 -15.18 13.82
N TYR A 215 -6.01 -15.87 12.86
CA TYR A 215 -4.67 -15.53 12.36
C TYR A 215 -4.68 -14.41 11.32
N LEU A 216 -5.84 -14.06 10.77
CA LEU A 216 -5.95 -12.96 9.83
C LEU A 216 -5.48 -11.65 10.45
N GLY A 217 -4.65 -10.91 9.71
CA GLY A 217 -4.04 -9.67 10.15
C GLY A 217 -2.91 -9.82 11.18
N ARG A 218 -2.56 -11.04 11.59
CA ARG A 218 -1.54 -11.29 12.60
C ARG A 218 -0.17 -11.59 11.99
N LEU A 219 0.86 -11.38 12.81
CA LEU A 219 2.23 -11.77 12.52
C LEU A 219 2.36 -13.29 12.68
N VAL A 220 2.66 -13.98 11.60
CA VAL A 220 2.80 -15.43 11.56
C VAL A 220 4.03 -15.85 10.76
N THR A 221 4.47 -17.10 10.94
CA THR A 221 5.52 -17.73 10.14
C THR A 221 4.95 -18.91 9.38
N LEU A 222 5.21 -18.94 8.07
CA LEU A 222 4.94 -20.08 7.20
C LEU A 222 6.29 -20.71 6.83
N LYS A 223 6.46 -22.01 7.02
CA LYS A 223 7.72 -22.73 6.76
C LYS A 223 7.59 -23.71 5.60
N GLY A 224 8.70 -23.96 4.91
CA GLY A 224 8.76 -24.96 3.86
C GLY A 224 7.97 -24.61 2.60
N LEU A 225 7.78 -23.31 2.33
CA LEU A 225 7.09 -22.88 1.12
C LEU A 225 7.93 -23.14 -0.11
N LYS A 226 7.31 -23.70 -1.13
CA LYS A 226 7.95 -23.95 -2.43
C LYS A 226 7.51 -22.89 -3.44
N TYR A 227 8.46 -22.45 -4.25
CA TYR A 227 8.17 -21.49 -5.30
C TYR A 227 7.23 -22.12 -6.35
N ALA A 228 6.17 -21.39 -6.69
CA ALA A 228 5.14 -21.88 -7.60
C ALA A 228 5.45 -21.61 -9.09
N ASN A 229 6.65 -21.12 -9.40
CA ASN A 229 7.06 -20.69 -10.74
C ASN A 229 6.07 -19.67 -11.36
N GLN A 230 5.56 -18.78 -10.52
CA GLN A 230 4.60 -17.76 -10.92
C GLN A 230 4.93 -16.43 -10.27
N ALA A 231 4.87 -15.37 -11.06
CA ALA A 231 4.94 -13.99 -10.60
C ALA A 231 3.84 -13.18 -11.27
N PHE A 232 3.45 -12.09 -10.66
CA PHE A 232 2.48 -11.17 -11.23
C PHE A 232 2.89 -9.72 -10.98
N ALA A 233 2.91 -8.92 -12.03
CA ALA A 233 2.99 -7.46 -11.96
C ALA A 233 1.96 -6.86 -12.91
N LEU A 234 1.36 -5.76 -12.49
CA LEU A 234 0.40 -4.99 -13.28
C LEU A 234 0.99 -3.63 -13.61
N LEU A 235 1.20 -3.38 -14.88
CA LEU A 235 1.74 -2.14 -15.41
C LEU A 235 0.65 -1.34 -16.12
N TYR A 236 0.78 -0.03 -16.15
CA TYR A 236 -0.20 0.86 -16.78
C TYR A 236 0.47 1.69 -17.87
N LEU A 237 -0.14 1.70 -19.06
CA LEU A 237 0.30 2.54 -20.21
C LEU A 237 -0.07 4.02 -19.99
N SER A 238 -1.05 4.32 -19.16
CA SER A 238 -1.49 5.68 -18.85
C SER A 238 -1.49 5.95 -17.36
N SER A 239 -1.08 7.16 -16.97
CA SER A 239 -1.21 7.65 -15.60
C SER A 239 -2.65 8.09 -15.27
N ASP A 240 -3.49 8.31 -16.27
CA ASP A 240 -4.90 8.68 -16.07
C ASP A 240 -5.69 7.47 -15.56
N GLU A 241 -6.16 7.57 -14.32
CA GLU A 241 -6.93 6.51 -13.67
C GLU A 241 -8.27 6.25 -14.33
N SER A 242 -8.86 7.24 -15.02
CA SER A 242 -10.11 7.09 -15.77
C SER A 242 -9.94 6.19 -17.00
N ASN A 243 -8.72 6.13 -17.55
CA ASN A 243 -8.35 5.34 -18.70
C ASN A 243 -7.72 3.97 -18.37
N LYS A 244 -7.74 3.55 -17.11
CA LYS A 244 -7.26 2.22 -16.69
C LYS A 244 -8.23 1.11 -17.07
N ASN A 245 -8.57 1.03 -18.35
CA ASN A 245 -9.29 -0.11 -18.91
C ASN A 245 -8.32 -1.26 -19.26
N SER A 246 -8.85 -2.39 -19.71
CA SER A 246 -8.06 -3.56 -20.07
C SER A 246 -7.02 -3.30 -21.17
N GLN A 247 -7.26 -2.32 -22.04
CA GLN A 247 -6.39 -1.97 -23.16
C GLN A 247 -5.17 -1.15 -22.69
N ASN A 248 -5.26 -0.47 -21.55
CA ASN A 248 -4.18 0.34 -20.98
C ASN A 248 -3.37 -0.41 -19.91
N ARG A 249 -3.51 -1.73 -19.82
CA ARG A 249 -2.85 -2.56 -18.82
C ARG A 249 -1.96 -3.60 -19.47
N VAL A 250 -0.78 -3.79 -18.90
CA VAL A 250 0.13 -4.87 -19.25
C VAL A 250 0.26 -5.79 -18.04
N PHE A 251 -0.05 -7.06 -18.23
CA PHE A 251 0.02 -8.08 -17.20
C PHE A 251 1.25 -8.96 -17.44
N LEU A 252 2.15 -8.99 -16.47
CA LEU A 252 3.24 -9.93 -16.43
C LEU A 252 2.85 -11.02 -15.41
N SER A 253 2.40 -12.16 -15.90
CA SER A 253 1.69 -13.15 -15.08
C SER A 253 2.42 -14.46 -14.82
N ASP A 254 3.61 -14.63 -15.40
CA ASP A 254 4.43 -15.82 -15.18
C ASP A 254 5.93 -15.49 -15.19
N GLN A 255 6.75 -16.52 -14.94
CA GLN A 255 8.21 -16.36 -14.86
C GLN A 255 8.91 -16.26 -16.21
N THR A 256 8.24 -16.48 -17.32
CA THR A 256 8.83 -16.30 -18.65
C THR A 256 9.25 -14.86 -18.88
N TRP A 257 8.67 -13.90 -18.14
CA TRP A 257 9.02 -12.49 -18.18
C TRP A 257 10.23 -12.10 -17.35
N GLY A 258 10.88 -13.07 -16.71
CA GLY A 258 12.16 -12.87 -16.01
C GLY A 258 12.07 -12.02 -14.75
N ILE A 259 10.93 -11.99 -14.06
CA ILE A 259 10.78 -11.26 -12.79
C ILE A 259 11.38 -12.13 -11.67
N ASP A 260 12.69 -12.04 -11.49
CA ASP A 260 13.49 -12.80 -10.55
C ASP A 260 13.86 -12.02 -9.27
N SER A 261 13.18 -10.90 -9.02
CA SER A 261 13.31 -10.06 -7.82
C SER A 261 12.05 -10.05 -6.99
N TRP A 262 12.14 -9.65 -5.73
CA TRP A 262 10.99 -9.63 -4.83
C TRP A 262 9.95 -8.58 -5.22
N ALA A 263 10.39 -7.45 -5.76
CA ALA A 263 9.55 -6.44 -6.39
C ALA A 263 10.33 -5.76 -7.51
N MET A 264 9.89 -4.60 -7.97
CA MET A 264 10.55 -3.91 -9.06
C MET A 264 10.61 -2.42 -8.77
N SER A 265 11.81 -1.88 -8.49
CA SER A 265 12.01 -0.45 -8.41
C SER A 265 11.83 0.21 -9.78
N LYS A 266 11.62 1.53 -9.78
CA LYS A 266 11.59 2.31 -11.03
C LYS A 266 12.83 2.09 -11.89
N ALA A 267 14.02 2.03 -11.29
CA ALA A 267 15.28 1.86 -12.01
C ALA A 267 15.38 0.48 -12.66
N ASN A 268 15.06 -0.57 -11.91
CA ASN A 268 15.06 -1.94 -12.44
C ASN A 268 13.99 -2.12 -13.52
N PHE A 269 12.81 -1.56 -13.32
CA PHE A 269 11.75 -1.53 -14.31
C PHE A 269 12.22 -0.93 -15.64
N LEU A 270 12.83 0.26 -15.60
CA LEU A 270 13.38 0.92 -16.81
C LEU A 270 14.46 0.07 -17.46
N THR A 271 15.31 -0.60 -16.68
CA THR A 271 16.36 -1.48 -17.21
C THR A 271 15.77 -2.64 -18.02
N HIS A 272 14.77 -3.34 -17.47
CA HIS A 272 14.07 -4.41 -18.20
C HIS A 272 13.38 -3.89 -19.47
N LEU A 273 12.69 -2.76 -19.34
CA LEU A 273 11.97 -2.14 -20.44
C LEU A 273 12.90 -1.75 -21.58
N GLN A 274 14.02 -1.08 -21.28
CA GLN A 274 15.01 -0.60 -22.27
C GLN A 274 15.76 -1.74 -22.95
N ARG A 275 16.01 -2.84 -22.26
CA ARG A 275 16.58 -4.06 -22.87
C ARG A 275 15.60 -4.79 -23.79
N GLY A 276 14.31 -4.50 -23.71
CA GLY A 276 13.28 -5.16 -24.48
C GLY A 276 12.88 -6.53 -23.94
N ASP A 277 13.16 -6.82 -22.68
CA ASP A 277 12.84 -8.11 -22.06
C ASP A 277 11.35 -8.47 -22.17
N TRP A 278 10.49 -7.46 -22.33
CA TRP A 278 9.04 -7.63 -22.38
C TRP A 278 8.40 -7.27 -23.74
N ASP A 279 9.21 -7.07 -24.78
CA ASP A 279 8.68 -6.67 -26.09
C ASP A 279 7.69 -7.68 -26.67
N ALA A 280 8.00 -8.97 -26.55
CA ALA A 280 7.09 -10.03 -26.98
C ALA A 280 5.73 -9.95 -26.24
N ALA A 281 5.78 -9.55 -24.97
CA ALA A 281 4.59 -9.36 -24.14
C ALA A 281 3.75 -8.18 -24.59
N MET A 282 4.36 -7.15 -25.16
CA MET A 282 3.69 -5.93 -25.61
C MET A 282 3.23 -6.01 -27.08
N ILE A 283 3.74 -6.95 -27.84
CA ILE A 283 3.48 -7.12 -29.27
C ILE A 283 2.50 -8.27 -29.58
N GLY A 284 2.05 -9.00 -28.59
CA GLY A 284 1.15 -10.15 -28.76
C GLY A 284 -0.29 -9.75 -29.20
N ASN A 285 -1.16 -10.72 -29.46
CA ASN A 285 -2.46 -10.55 -30.11
C ASN A 285 -3.50 -9.73 -29.30
N ALA A 286 -4.01 -8.65 -29.87
CA ALA A 286 -4.97 -7.70 -29.26
C ALA A 286 -6.30 -8.31 -28.78
N ASN A 287 -6.57 -9.56 -29.11
CA ASN A 287 -7.86 -10.19 -28.82
C ASN A 287 -7.84 -11.08 -27.57
N ASP A 288 -6.69 -11.33 -26.97
CA ASP A 288 -6.59 -12.19 -25.79
C ASP A 288 -6.46 -11.36 -24.52
N GLN A 289 -7.58 -10.85 -24.05
CA GLN A 289 -7.69 -10.05 -22.82
C GLN A 289 -7.94 -10.92 -21.57
N THR A 290 -7.61 -12.21 -21.62
CA THR A 290 -7.73 -13.05 -20.44
C THR A 290 -6.72 -12.63 -19.38
N TYR A 291 -7.14 -12.70 -18.13
CA TYR A 291 -6.29 -12.50 -16.96
C TYR A 291 -5.08 -13.43 -17.07
N GLY A 292 -3.90 -12.88 -17.26
CA GLY A 292 -2.67 -13.66 -17.44
C GLY A 292 -2.08 -13.60 -18.86
N SER A 293 -2.76 -13.01 -19.82
CA SER A 293 -2.17 -12.67 -21.11
C SER A 293 -1.73 -11.20 -21.11
N VAL A 294 -0.65 -10.95 -21.81
CA VAL A 294 -0.25 -9.59 -22.08
C VAL A 294 -1.18 -9.03 -23.14
N GLY A 295 -1.97 -8.06 -22.77
CA GLY A 295 -2.81 -7.35 -23.72
C GLY A 295 -1.92 -6.73 -24.79
N SER A 296 -2.04 -7.20 -26.01
CA SER A 296 -1.35 -6.61 -27.13
C SER A 296 -2.03 -5.31 -27.50
N VAL A 297 -1.24 -4.29 -27.67
CA VAL A 297 -1.73 -3.04 -28.24
C VAL A 297 -1.60 -3.12 -29.76
N ASP A 298 -2.74 -3.26 -30.44
CA ASP A 298 -2.81 -3.16 -31.88
C ASP A 298 -2.40 -1.75 -32.34
N LEU A 299 -1.64 -1.65 -33.40
CA LEU A 299 -1.33 -0.36 -34.07
C LEU A 299 -2.60 0.45 -34.37
N LYS A 300 -3.71 -0.23 -34.69
CA LYS A 300 -5.01 0.40 -34.88
C LYS A 300 -5.54 1.07 -33.63
N TYR A 301 -5.31 0.48 -32.46
CA TYR A 301 -5.65 1.08 -31.17
C TYR A 301 -4.74 2.28 -30.85
N LEU A 302 -3.46 2.20 -31.17
CA LEU A 302 -2.51 3.31 -31.09
C LEU A 302 -2.99 4.53 -31.87
N MET A 303 -3.43 4.31 -33.10
CA MET A 303 -3.93 5.38 -33.97
C MET A 303 -5.19 6.04 -33.40
N GLN A 304 -6.03 5.29 -32.69
CA GLN A 304 -7.25 5.80 -32.06
C GLN A 304 -7.02 6.45 -30.70
N ALA A 305 -6.07 5.93 -29.93
CA ALA A 305 -5.83 6.37 -28.54
C ALA A 305 -4.77 7.46 -28.43
N ASP A 306 -3.80 7.49 -29.35
CA ASP A 306 -2.71 8.47 -29.34
C ASP A 306 -2.33 8.91 -30.76
N GLU A 307 -3.31 9.50 -31.45
CA GLU A 307 -3.12 10.02 -32.80
C GLU A 307 -1.95 11.02 -32.91
N PRO A 308 -1.73 11.94 -31.93
CA PRO A 308 -0.58 12.84 -31.96
C PRO A 308 0.76 12.10 -31.98
N PHE A 309 0.91 11.02 -31.17
CA PHE A 309 2.12 10.21 -31.20
C PHE A 309 2.34 9.60 -32.58
N TYR A 310 1.32 8.96 -33.14
CA TYR A 310 1.38 8.31 -34.44
C TYR A 310 1.77 9.30 -35.55
N GLN A 311 1.12 10.46 -35.62
CA GLN A 311 1.40 11.47 -36.65
C GLN A 311 2.82 12.05 -36.52
N ASN A 312 3.27 12.36 -35.31
CA ASN A 312 4.62 12.88 -35.10
C ASN A 312 5.71 11.88 -35.46
N VAL A 313 5.45 10.58 -35.28
CA VAL A 313 6.41 9.52 -35.63
C VAL A 313 6.32 9.16 -37.11
N MET A 314 5.13 8.81 -37.62
CA MET A 314 4.97 8.32 -38.99
C MET A 314 5.22 9.37 -40.04
N GLU A 315 4.84 10.62 -39.79
CA GLU A 315 5.05 11.70 -40.74
C GLU A 315 6.36 12.47 -40.47
N LEU A 316 7.14 12.03 -39.46
CA LEU A 316 8.39 12.68 -39.00
C LEU A 316 8.23 14.19 -38.82
N LYS A 317 7.04 14.60 -38.37
CA LYS A 317 6.70 16.03 -38.19
C LYS A 317 7.56 16.70 -37.13
N ASP A 318 7.99 15.93 -36.09
CA ASP A 318 8.81 16.45 -35.01
C ASP A 318 10.03 15.55 -34.76
N PRO A 319 11.19 15.89 -35.36
CA PRO A 319 12.43 15.14 -35.12
C PRO A 319 12.87 15.15 -33.67
N ALA A 320 12.59 16.21 -32.90
CA ALA A 320 12.93 16.29 -31.50
C ALA A 320 12.08 15.32 -30.68
N PHE A 321 10.80 15.18 -31.01
CA PHE A 321 9.92 14.19 -30.43
C PHE A 321 10.38 12.76 -30.72
N CYS A 322 10.70 12.41 -31.97
CA CYS A 322 11.22 11.09 -32.35
C CYS A 322 12.51 10.75 -31.60
N ARG A 323 13.43 11.74 -31.47
CA ARG A 323 14.65 11.61 -30.67
C ARG A 323 14.35 11.36 -29.19
N SER A 324 13.34 12.03 -28.64
CA SER A 324 12.89 11.83 -27.26
C SER A 324 12.26 10.43 -27.07
N VAL A 325 11.45 9.97 -28.03
CA VAL A 325 10.89 8.60 -28.02
C VAL A 325 12.03 7.58 -27.99
N TYR A 326 13.03 7.74 -28.85
CA TYR A 326 14.19 6.85 -28.88
C TYR A 326 14.88 6.77 -27.52
N PHE A 327 15.15 7.94 -26.89
CA PHE A 327 15.77 7.98 -25.56
C PHE A 327 14.93 7.25 -24.50
N TRP A 328 13.63 7.47 -24.44
CA TRP A 328 12.77 6.80 -23.47
C TRP A 328 12.72 5.29 -23.68
N VAL A 329 12.74 4.86 -24.93
CA VAL A 329 12.62 3.45 -25.31
C VAL A 329 13.92 2.67 -25.11
N TYR A 330 15.07 3.28 -25.42
CA TYR A 330 16.37 2.59 -25.43
C TYR A 330 17.33 3.05 -24.31
N GLY A 331 17.01 4.12 -23.60
CA GLY A 331 17.82 4.62 -22.48
C GLY A 331 19.05 5.46 -22.92
N VAL A 332 19.22 5.67 -24.20
CA VAL A 332 20.36 6.43 -24.79
C VAL A 332 19.84 7.33 -25.91
N TYR A 333 20.45 8.47 -26.10
CA TYR A 333 20.13 9.33 -27.24
C TYR A 333 20.69 8.75 -28.54
N PRO A 334 20.01 8.88 -29.70
CA PRO A 334 20.42 8.28 -30.97
C PRO A 334 21.87 8.62 -31.34
N GLU A 335 22.30 9.87 -31.16
CA GLU A 335 23.64 10.34 -31.44
C GLU A 335 24.73 9.83 -30.51
N LYS A 336 24.37 9.14 -29.43
CA LYS A 336 25.30 8.55 -28.44
C LYS A 336 25.33 7.02 -28.51
N GLU A 337 24.50 6.41 -29.35
CA GLU A 337 24.53 4.97 -29.59
C GLU A 337 25.78 4.62 -30.41
N GLU A 338 26.49 3.57 -30.03
CA GLU A 338 27.73 3.16 -30.72
C GLU A 338 27.45 2.64 -32.13
N ASP A 339 26.36 1.88 -32.30
CA ASP A 339 25.95 1.30 -33.57
C ASP A 339 24.94 2.21 -34.32
N GLN A 340 25.44 3.08 -35.19
CA GLN A 340 24.61 3.99 -35.96
C GLN A 340 23.72 3.28 -37.00
N SER A 341 24.09 2.10 -37.47
CA SER A 341 23.25 1.32 -38.39
C SER A 341 22.00 0.79 -37.66
N LEU A 342 22.16 0.42 -36.40
CA LEU A 342 21.03 0.03 -35.53
C LEU A 342 20.12 1.23 -35.21
N VAL A 343 20.69 2.41 -35.04
CA VAL A 343 19.91 3.65 -34.86
C VAL A 343 19.07 3.94 -36.07
N GLU A 344 19.65 3.87 -37.26
CA GLU A 344 18.93 4.09 -38.52
C GLU A 344 17.75 3.13 -38.68
N GLU A 345 17.94 1.86 -38.34
CA GLU A 345 16.86 0.86 -38.38
C GLU A 345 15.76 1.14 -37.34
N ARG A 346 16.15 1.45 -36.10
CA ARG A 346 15.23 1.74 -35.00
C ARG A 346 14.44 3.04 -35.22
N MET A 347 15.03 4.04 -35.89
CA MET A 347 14.43 5.34 -36.18
C MET A 347 13.50 5.32 -37.40
N LYS A 348 13.41 4.22 -38.14
CA LYS A 348 12.41 4.09 -39.19
C LYS A 348 11.02 4.27 -38.58
N PRO A 349 10.14 5.10 -39.20
CA PRO A 349 8.81 5.38 -38.67
C PRO A 349 8.00 4.13 -38.32
N GLU A 350 8.03 3.12 -39.18
CA GLU A 350 7.33 1.85 -38.99
C GLU A 350 7.86 1.02 -37.81
N ASN A 351 9.10 1.22 -37.41
CA ASN A 351 9.68 0.56 -36.23
C ASN A 351 9.47 1.40 -34.99
N LEU A 352 9.69 2.69 -35.07
CA LEU A 352 9.57 3.58 -33.90
C LEU A 352 8.12 3.69 -33.43
N VAL A 353 7.11 3.66 -34.31
CA VAL A 353 5.70 3.69 -33.93
C VAL A 353 5.29 2.43 -33.17
N LYS A 354 5.88 1.28 -33.43
CA LYS A 354 5.65 0.03 -32.69
C LYS A 354 6.13 0.11 -31.24
N MET A 355 7.01 1.05 -30.94
CA MET A 355 7.56 1.25 -29.61
C MET A 355 6.64 2.07 -28.68
N TRP A 356 5.45 2.46 -29.14
CA TRP A 356 4.50 3.23 -28.33
C TRP A 356 4.22 2.63 -26.93
N PRO A 357 3.96 1.31 -26.77
CA PRO A 357 3.72 0.75 -25.43
C PRO A 357 4.94 0.92 -24.52
N ARG A 358 6.14 0.67 -25.05
CA ARG A 358 7.39 0.84 -24.30
C ARG A 358 7.62 2.30 -23.93
N TYR A 359 7.34 3.22 -24.85
CA TYR A 359 7.42 4.66 -24.61
C TYR A 359 6.45 5.10 -23.48
N CYS A 360 5.19 4.68 -23.55
CA CYS A 360 4.20 4.99 -22.51
C CYS A 360 4.61 4.42 -21.14
N LEU A 361 5.06 3.17 -21.10
CA LEU A 361 5.54 2.55 -19.86
C LEU A 361 6.78 3.27 -19.30
N ALA A 362 7.69 3.71 -20.16
CA ALA A 362 8.89 4.45 -19.74
C ALA A 362 8.54 5.81 -19.15
N GLN A 363 7.61 6.53 -19.77
CA GLN A 363 7.15 7.82 -19.25
C GLN A 363 6.38 7.68 -17.93
N ASN A 364 5.61 6.62 -17.77
CA ASN A 364 4.84 6.32 -16.56
C ASN A 364 5.62 5.45 -15.58
N ALA A 365 6.94 5.29 -15.77
CA ALA A 365 7.77 4.42 -14.96
C ALA A 365 7.71 4.78 -13.47
N ASN A 366 7.43 3.77 -12.66
CA ASN A 366 7.31 3.88 -11.22
C ASN A 366 7.90 2.62 -10.56
N GLY A 367 7.89 2.57 -9.24
CA GLY A 367 8.10 1.31 -8.51
C GLY A 367 6.84 0.45 -8.59
N TYR A 368 6.98 -0.75 -9.14
CA TYR A 368 5.85 -1.67 -9.29
C TYR A 368 5.88 -2.76 -8.23
N ALA A 369 4.75 -2.95 -7.58
CA ALA A 369 4.57 -4.08 -6.70
C ALA A 369 4.54 -5.37 -7.52
N VAL A 370 5.27 -6.37 -7.03
CA VAL A 370 5.27 -7.73 -7.58
C VAL A 370 4.65 -8.67 -6.58
N SER A 371 3.87 -9.60 -7.08
CA SER A 371 3.42 -10.77 -6.33
C SER A 371 4.19 -11.98 -6.80
N GLN A 372 4.94 -12.59 -5.89
CA GLN A 372 5.59 -13.87 -6.09
C GLN A 372 4.72 -14.97 -5.43
N TYR A 373 4.55 -16.08 -6.10
CA TYR A 373 3.66 -17.13 -5.62
C TYR A 373 4.44 -18.32 -5.09
N PHE A 374 3.98 -18.80 -3.96
CA PHE A 374 4.52 -19.98 -3.28
C PHE A 374 3.41 -20.96 -2.95
N THR A 375 3.75 -22.19 -2.68
CA THR A 375 2.80 -23.22 -2.19
C THR A 375 3.21 -23.71 -0.82
N LEU A 376 2.21 -23.88 0.05
CA LEU A 376 2.31 -24.62 1.30
C LEU A 376 1.34 -25.80 1.20
N GLY A 377 1.88 -27.01 0.97
CA GLY A 377 1.05 -28.14 0.56
C GLY A 377 0.37 -27.86 -0.78
N SER A 378 -0.95 -27.92 -0.80
CA SER A 378 -1.80 -27.63 -1.98
C SER A 378 -2.23 -26.16 -2.06
N THR A 379 -1.99 -25.37 -1.03
CA THR A 379 -2.49 -24.01 -0.91
C THR A 379 -1.49 -22.99 -1.49
N THR A 380 -1.99 -22.12 -2.34
CA THR A 380 -1.19 -21.03 -2.95
C THR A 380 -1.15 -19.81 -2.03
N ILE A 381 0.03 -19.28 -1.83
CA ILE A 381 0.33 -18.08 -1.05
C ILE A 381 0.89 -17.02 -1.98
N GLN A 382 0.29 -15.85 -1.99
CA GLN A 382 0.77 -14.69 -2.73
C GLN A 382 1.63 -13.82 -1.81
N LEU A 383 2.94 -13.82 -2.00
CA LEU A 383 3.82 -12.86 -1.34
C LEU A 383 3.82 -11.55 -2.13
N ARG A 384 3.27 -10.49 -1.54
CA ARG A 384 3.20 -9.19 -2.19
C ARG A 384 4.24 -8.23 -1.65
N THR A 385 5.06 -7.69 -2.56
CA THR A 385 6.13 -6.75 -2.22
C THR A 385 5.98 -5.46 -3.02
N SER A 386 6.13 -4.34 -2.34
CA SER A 386 6.08 -3.00 -2.94
C SER A 386 7.33 -2.70 -3.76
N GLY A 387 7.18 -2.05 -4.91
CA GLY A 387 8.31 -1.54 -5.69
C GLY A 387 9.07 -0.39 -5.03
N PHE A 388 8.56 0.13 -3.92
CA PHE A 388 9.22 1.14 -3.08
C PHE A 388 9.98 0.53 -1.91
N ALA A 389 9.90 -0.79 -1.72
CA ALA A 389 10.68 -1.48 -0.69
C ALA A 389 12.17 -1.36 -1.00
N LYS A 390 12.99 -1.13 0.03
CA LYS A 390 14.45 -1.02 -0.10
C LYS A 390 15.10 -2.28 -0.68
N PHE A 391 14.40 -3.39 -0.60
CA PHE A 391 14.80 -4.70 -1.11
C PHE A 391 14.08 -5.11 -2.40
N ALA A 392 13.37 -4.18 -3.04
CA ALA A 392 12.57 -4.47 -4.24
C ALA A 392 13.36 -5.21 -5.33
N ASP A 393 14.58 -4.76 -5.58
CA ASP A 393 15.45 -5.29 -6.63
C ASP A 393 16.34 -6.45 -6.17
N SER A 394 16.20 -6.86 -4.89
CA SER A 394 16.93 -8.02 -4.39
C SER A 394 16.47 -9.28 -5.13
N LYS A 395 17.44 -10.02 -5.65
CA LYS A 395 17.16 -11.22 -6.44
C LYS A 395 16.69 -12.37 -5.55
N ILE A 396 15.71 -13.11 -6.05
CA ILE A 396 15.31 -14.38 -5.48
C ILE A 396 16.43 -15.38 -5.79
N PRO A 397 16.97 -16.11 -4.79
CA PRO A 397 18.02 -17.08 -5.04
C PRO A 397 17.61 -18.12 -6.09
N ALA A 398 18.53 -18.45 -7.00
CA ALA A 398 18.28 -19.45 -8.05
C ALA A 398 17.84 -20.80 -7.49
N SER A 399 18.32 -21.18 -6.30
CA SER A 399 17.91 -22.40 -5.60
C SER A 399 16.45 -22.40 -5.17
N VAL A 400 15.86 -21.22 -4.94
CA VAL A 400 14.43 -21.06 -4.66
C VAL A 400 13.65 -21.13 -5.97
N LEU A 401 14.07 -20.36 -6.98
CA LEU A 401 13.39 -20.30 -8.28
C LEU A 401 13.30 -21.67 -8.97
N ASN A 402 14.36 -22.50 -8.86
CA ASN A 402 14.39 -23.85 -9.44
C ASN A 402 13.77 -24.93 -8.53
N GLY A 403 13.23 -24.55 -7.36
CA GLY A 403 12.56 -25.43 -6.41
C GLY A 403 13.49 -26.38 -5.61
N SER A 404 14.81 -26.20 -5.70
CA SER A 404 15.77 -27.02 -4.93
C SER A 404 15.82 -26.66 -3.45
N LYS A 405 15.40 -25.42 -3.11
CA LYS A 405 15.24 -24.94 -1.74
C LYS A 405 13.85 -24.38 -1.51
N SER A 406 13.39 -24.48 -0.27
CA SER A 406 12.17 -23.82 0.22
C SER A 406 12.49 -22.50 0.89
N VAL A 407 11.46 -21.77 1.24
CA VAL A 407 11.57 -20.55 2.05
C VAL A 407 10.65 -20.60 3.26
N SER A 408 11.09 -19.96 4.33
CA SER A 408 10.23 -19.58 5.45
C SER A 408 9.94 -18.09 5.36
N LEU A 409 8.66 -17.72 5.47
CA LEU A 409 8.19 -16.34 5.48
C LEU A 409 7.65 -15.98 6.86
N THR A 410 8.13 -14.87 7.42
CA THR A 410 7.51 -14.24 8.60
C THR A 410 6.87 -12.93 8.19
N GLY A 411 5.59 -12.74 8.50
CA GLY A 411 4.88 -11.54 8.07
C GLY A 411 3.42 -11.55 8.44
N ILE A 412 2.66 -10.65 7.83
CA ILE A 412 1.24 -10.46 8.10
C ILE A 412 0.43 -11.31 7.12
N LEU A 413 -0.41 -12.18 7.68
CA LEU A 413 -1.33 -13.02 6.92
C LEU A 413 -2.59 -12.21 6.58
N THR A 414 -2.84 -11.98 5.31
CA THR A 414 -4.02 -11.25 4.85
C THR A 414 -4.82 -12.08 3.86
N LEU A 415 -6.07 -11.69 3.66
CA LEU A 415 -6.95 -12.28 2.67
C LEU A 415 -7.45 -11.16 1.75
N TYR A 416 -7.02 -11.18 0.49
CA TYR A 416 -7.37 -10.16 -0.49
C TYR A 416 -8.16 -10.79 -1.65
N GLN A 417 -9.40 -10.40 -1.80
CA GLN A 417 -10.31 -10.97 -2.82
C GLN A 417 -10.35 -12.51 -2.82
N GLY A 418 -10.39 -13.10 -1.63
CA GLY A 418 -10.42 -14.55 -1.45
C GLY A 418 -9.08 -15.26 -1.66
N ASN A 419 -8.00 -14.54 -1.96
CA ASN A 419 -6.66 -15.10 -2.10
C ASN A 419 -5.84 -14.81 -0.85
N ILE A 420 -5.09 -15.81 -0.39
CA ILE A 420 -4.16 -15.64 0.73
C ILE A 420 -3.02 -14.76 0.25
N GLN A 421 -2.92 -13.57 0.83
CA GLN A 421 -1.85 -12.63 0.55
C GLN A 421 -0.99 -12.47 1.81
N PHE A 422 0.32 -12.48 1.62
CA PHE A 422 1.31 -12.39 2.68
C PHE A 422 2.18 -11.17 2.49
N ILE A 423 2.42 -10.42 3.56
CA ILE A 423 3.19 -9.17 3.51
C ILE A 423 4.29 -9.24 4.55
N VAL A 424 5.54 -9.15 4.12
CA VAL A 424 6.74 -9.15 4.99
C VAL A 424 7.14 -7.71 5.33
N ASN A 425 7.75 -7.49 6.49
CA ASN A 425 8.31 -6.17 6.83
C ASN A 425 9.59 -5.88 6.05
N SER A 426 10.49 -6.86 5.98
CA SER A 426 11.81 -6.71 5.38
C SER A 426 12.29 -7.99 4.68
N LEU A 427 13.45 -7.92 4.04
CA LEU A 427 14.09 -9.10 3.45
C LEU A 427 14.51 -10.13 4.52
N ASP A 428 14.81 -9.68 5.74
CA ASP A 428 15.19 -10.57 6.86
C ASP A 428 14.07 -11.52 7.28
N ASP A 429 12.83 -11.19 6.91
CA ASP A 429 11.66 -12.02 7.15
C ASP A 429 11.51 -13.20 6.15
N ILE A 430 12.41 -13.27 5.18
CA ILE A 430 12.45 -14.31 4.13
C ILE A 430 13.71 -15.15 4.34
N VAL A 431 13.55 -16.34 4.85
CA VAL A 431 14.66 -17.26 5.14
C VAL A 431 14.66 -18.40 4.14
N VAL A 432 15.78 -18.63 3.45
CA VAL A 432 15.98 -19.76 2.53
C VAL A 432 16.41 -20.99 3.32
N GLU A 433 15.70 -22.10 3.17
CA GLU A 433 15.89 -23.36 3.89
C GLU A 433 16.60 -24.42 3.06
#